data_53ec5476e9edb34afb86edc102c49d31
#
_entry.id   53ec5476e9edb34afb86edc102c49d31
#
_cell.length_a   1.000
_cell.length_b   1.000
_cell.length_c   1.000
_cell.angle_alpha   90.00
_cell.angle_beta   90.00
_cell.angle_gamma   90.00
#
_symmetry.space_group_name_H-M   'P 1'
#
loop_
_entity.id
_entity.type
_entity.pdbx_description
1 polymer ?
#
loop_
_entity_poly.entity_id
_entity_poly.type
_entity_poly.pdbx_seq_one_letter_code
_entity_poly.pdbx_strand_id
1 'polypeptide(L)'
;MSQTGLXASRNRVRVRKCSLQKDALMSFAPVPHQFDKIADFSLDPSVSIPEAVLERAALLLVDTLGVAAGAASLDVSRIAREFAVDFHGASSDKHSATLLFDGRRCARPGAAWALATQIDNLDGHDGYNPTKGHIGCALVPALFAYAEQSLDLTGRQALTALAVGYEIAARAGVALHATTADYHTSGAWNALGVATLGAHLRRQTPEVLRQAMGIAEYHGPRSQMMREIANPTMLHDGSGMGALVGISSLIQAERGFIGAPAITVEGADVTHIWGDLGQDWTLLRNYIKPYPICRWAHGALEGVRVLMVEHAVTGPEIETLEVATFAESAALYSGLPTTTSEAQYSLGFALASLLVHGRIGPEHITGAGLRNADVAKIHARITVREEPRHSARFPAGRWSDVTAILRDGRRLSSGDVNARGGPEAPMPEADIRAKLDAMAGHVLSAGRISALWDMKERLLQPXTLFSELTALVTRAPDQ
;
A
#
# COMPACT_ATOMS: atom_id res chain seq x y z
N MET A 1 -54.63 8.09 -40.87
CA MET A 1 -54.46 7.33 -39.65
C MET A 1 -52.99 7.00 -39.56
N SER A 2 -52.21 7.41 -38.76
CA SER A 2 -52.06 8.27 -37.62
C SER A 2 -50.58 8.57 -37.53
N GLN A 3 -50.21 9.87 -37.71
CA GLN A 3 -48.82 10.28 -37.53
C GLN A 3 -48.57 10.86 -36.12
N THR A 4 -49.56 10.72 -35.21
CA THR A 4 -49.52 11.37 -33.91
C THR A 4 -48.91 10.49 -32.78
N GLY A 5 -48.69 9.20 -33.02
CA GLY A 5 -48.20 8.28 -32.00
C GLY A 5 -46.68 8.27 -31.76
N LEU A 6 -45.97 8.60 -32.80
CA LEU A 6 -44.51 8.53 -32.76
C LEU A 6 -43.83 9.75 -32.09
N UNK A 7 -44.58 10.66 -32.12
CA UNK A 7 -44.06 11.84 -31.63
C UNK A 7 -44.08 11.98 -30.19
N ALA A 8 -44.98 11.46 -29.76
CA ALA A 8 -45.10 11.53 -28.30
C ALA A 8 -44.08 10.64 -27.61
N SER A 9 -43.75 9.49 -28.20
CA SER A 9 -42.76 8.59 -27.62
C SER A 9 -41.33 9.15 -27.75
N ARG A 10 -41.04 9.86 -28.86
CA ARG A 10 -39.73 10.50 -29.06
C ARG A 10 -39.49 11.64 -28.04
N ASN A 11 -40.53 12.39 -27.74
CA ASN A 11 -40.44 13.48 -26.77
C ASN A 11 -40.27 12.96 -25.33
N ARG A 12 -40.97 11.88 -24.97
CA ARG A 12 -40.83 11.29 -23.63
C ARG A 12 -39.43 10.70 -23.41
N VAL A 13 -38.88 10.06 -24.44
CA VAL A 13 -37.52 9.50 -24.36
C VAL A 13 -36.46 10.61 -24.25
N ARG A 14 -36.68 11.71 -24.99
CA ARG A 14 -35.75 12.86 -24.97
C ARG A 14 -35.77 13.59 -23.62
N VAL A 15 -36.97 13.75 -23.03
CA VAL A 15 -37.11 14.42 -21.73
C VAL A 15 -36.49 13.55 -20.62
N ARG A 16 -36.73 12.22 -20.65
CA ARG A 16 -36.11 11.31 -19.67
C ARG A 16 -34.59 11.29 -19.77
N LYS A 17 -34.04 11.23 -20.99
CA LYS A 17 -32.59 11.28 -21.20
C LYS A 17 -31.99 12.57 -20.67
N CYS A 18 -32.69 13.69 -20.87
CA CYS A 18 -32.19 14.99 -20.41
C CYS A 18 -32.21 15.11 -18.89
N SER A 19 -33.26 14.59 -18.23
CA SER A 19 -33.29 14.61 -16.75
C SER A 19 -32.26 13.68 -16.14
N LEU A 20 -32.09 12.47 -16.67
CA LEU A 20 -31.08 11.54 -16.21
C LEU A 20 -29.68 12.10 -16.36
N GLN A 21 -29.42 12.84 -17.45
CA GLN A 21 -28.11 13.50 -17.66
C GLN A 21 -27.89 14.64 -16.67
N LYS A 22 -28.93 15.41 -16.34
CA LYS A 22 -28.84 16.49 -15.36
C LYS A 22 -28.56 15.91 -13.96
N ASP A 23 -29.28 14.85 -13.59
CA ASP A 23 -29.08 14.22 -12.28
C ASP A 23 -27.64 13.66 -12.16
N ALA A 24 -27.13 13.04 -13.23
CA ALA A 24 -25.78 12.52 -13.27
C ALA A 24 -24.75 13.65 -13.13
N LEU A 25 -24.97 14.78 -13.79
CA LEU A 25 -24.07 15.94 -13.70
C LEU A 25 -24.07 16.53 -12.28
N MET A 26 -25.23 16.57 -11.62
CA MET A 26 -25.34 17.08 -10.25
C MET A 26 -24.55 16.23 -9.24
N SER A 27 -24.43 14.93 -9.50
CA SER A 27 -23.69 14.04 -8.60
C SER A 27 -22.19 14.32 -8.58
N PHE A 28 -21.66 15.06 -9.57
CA PHE A 28 -20.25 15.43 -9.63
C PHE A 28 -19.97 16.86 -9.15
N ALA A 29 -20.98 17.54 -8.59
CA ALA A 29 -20.79 18.90 -8.10
C ALA A 29 -20.08 18.88 -6.74
N PRO A 30 -19.06 19.73 -6.52
CA PRO A 30 -18.41 19.81 -5.22
C PRO A 30 -19.32 20.47 -4.19
N VAL A 31 -19.22 20.00 -2.94
CA VAL A 31 -19.93 20.62 -1.82
C VAL A 31 -19.23 21.93 -1.46
N PRO A 32 -19.94 23.07 -1.41
CA PRO A 32 -19.30 24.34 -1.05
C PRO A 32 -18.54 24.26 0.27
N HIS A 33 -17.32 24.79 0.29
CA HIS A 33 -16.46 24.91 1.47
C HIS A 33 -15.92 23.59 2.02
N GLN A 34 -16.25 22.44 1.40
CA GLN A 34 -15.69 21.15 1.83
C GLN A 34 -14.18 21.15 1.70
N PHE A 35 -13.66 21.65 0.57
CA PHE A 35 -12.21 21.67 0.34
C PHE A 35 -11.48 22.57 1.32
N ASP A 36 -12.13 23.65 1.79
CA ASP A 36 -11.47 24.58 2.73
C ASP A 36 -10.95 23.86 3.97
N LYS A 37 -11.73 22.93 4.52
CA LYS A 37 -11.34 22.14 5.70
C LYS A 37 -10.15 21.24 5.39
N ILE A 38 -10.16 20.64 4.20
CA ILE A 38 -9.08 19.74 3.77
C ILE A 38 -7.78 20.55 3.65
N ALA A 39 -7.84 21.73 3.01
CA ALA A 39 -6.69 22.60 2.82
C ALA A 39 -6.14 23.11 4.17
N ASP A 40 -7.03 23.51 5.07
CA ASP A 40 -6.62 24.00 6.39
C ASP A 40 -5.81 22.95 7.14
N PHE A 41 -6.26 21.69 7.13
CA PHE A 41 -5.53 20.59 7.75
C PHE A 41 -4.22 20.30 7.00
N SER A 42 -4.31 20.20 5.67
CA SER A 42 -3.22 19.65 4.85
C SER A 42 -2.04 20.61 4.72
N LEU A 43 -2.29 21.92 4.72
CA LEU A 43 -1.25 22.90 4.36
C LEU A 43 -0.69 23.64 5.56
N ASP A 44 -1.25 23.48 6.74
CA ASP A 44 -0.77 24.17 7.96
C ASP A 44 0.60 23.59 8.35
N PRO A 45 1.70 24.35 8.24
CA PRO A 45 3.01 23.83 8.63
C PRO A 45 3.14 23.59 10.14
N SER A 46 2.21 24.15 10.94
CA SER A 46 2.18 23.97 12.37
C SER A 46 1.06 23.04 12.84
N VAL A 47 0.49 22.23 11.90
CA VAL A 47 -0.59 21.31 12.25
C VAL A 47 -0.17 20.43 13.44
N SER A 48 -1.05 20.35 14.43
CA SER A 48 -0.77 19.58 15.64
C SER A 48 -1.01 18.09 15.39
N ILE A 49 0.07 17.35 15.34
CA ILE A 49 0.02 15.89 15.18
C ILE A 49 0.29 15.27 16.56
N PRO A 50 -0.59 14.41 17.07
CA PRO A 50 -0.30 13.73 18.34
C PRO A 50 1.01 12.95 18.29
N GLU A 51 1.72 12.93 19.42
CA GLU A 51 3.03 12.25 19.48
C GLU A 51 2.91 10.78 19.06
N ALA A 52 1.87 10.09 19.50
CA ALA A 52 1.66 8.68 19.13
C ALA A 52 1.56 8.49 17.60
N VAL A 53 1.00 9.49 16.90
CA VAL A 53 0.88 9.43 15.43
C VAL A 53 2.26 9.62 14.80
N LEU A 54 3.06 10.54 15.31
CA LEU A 54 4.44 10.74 14.80
C LEU A 54 5.31 9.51 15.07
N GLU A 55 5.18 8.91 16.25
CA GLU A 55 5.88 7.67 16.59
C GLU A 55 5.51 6.54 15.62
N ARG A 56 4.21 6.40 15.36
CA ARG A 56 3.74 5.37 14.41
C ARG A 56 4.21 5.66 13.00
N ALA A 57 4.19 6.94 12.58
CA ALA A 57 4.68 7.33 11.25
C ALA A 57 6.17 6.98 11.10
N ALA A 58 6.96 7.22 12.14
CA ALA A 58 8.40 6.89 12.11
C ALA A 58 8.62 5.38 11.96
N LEU A 59 7.83 4.58 12.68
CA LEU A 59 7.91 3.13 12.60
C LEU A 59 7.50 2.62 11.22
N LEU A 60 6.40 3.15 10.67
CA LEU A 60 5.94 2.79 9.33
C LEU A 60 6.98 3.18 8.26
N LEU A 61 7.63 4.33 8.44
CA LEU A 61 8.69 4.79 7.52
C LEU A 61 9.87 3.81 7.52
N VAL A 62 10.36 3.43 8.69
CA VAL A 62 11.49 2.51 8.81
C VAL A 62 11.12 1.13 8.27
N ASP A 63 9.91 0.64 8.58
CA ASP A 63 9.43 -0.63 8.05
C ASP A 63 9.38 -0.61 6.53
N THR A 64 8.84 0.45 5.94
CA THR A 64 8.74 0.59 4.48
C THR A 64 10.13 0.62 3.83
N LEU A 65 11.09 1.31 4.48
CA LEU A 65 12.46 1.35 3.97
C LEU A 65 13.15 -0.02 4.03
N GLY A 66 12.82 -0.81 5.05
CA GLY A 66 13.31 -2.19 5.11
C GLY A 66 12.78 -3.04 3.95
N VAL A 67 11.50 -2.87 3.63
CA VAL A 67 10.89 -3.53 2.47
C VAL A 67 11.57 -3.06 1.18
N ALA A 68 11.78 -1.74 1.05
CA ALA A 68 12.43 -1.16 -0.12
C ALA A 68 13.84 -1.75 -0.31
N ALA A 69 14.61 -1.84 0.77
CA ALA A 69 15.95 -2.42 0.71
C ALA A 69 15.91 -3.89 0.29
N GLY A 70 15.02 -4.66 0.92
CA GLY A 70 14.88 -6.09 0.61
C GLY A 70 14.44 -6.35 -0.83
N ALA A 71 13.69 -5.42 -1.41
CA ALA A 71 13.20 -5.53 -2.78
C ALA A 71 14.25 -5.10 -3.82
N ALA A 72 15.37 -4.51 -3.40
CA ALA A 72 16.31 -3.88 -4.33
C ALA A 72 16.85 -4.86 -5.38
N SER A 73 16.99 -6.13 -5.02
CA SER A 73 17.58 -7.15 -5.91
C SER A 73 16.56 -7.85 -6.81
N LEU A 74 15.25 -7.53 -6.68
CA LEU A 74 14.23 -8.15 -7.55
C LEU A 74 14.39 -7.67 -9.00
N ASP A 75 14.07 -8.55 -9.95
CA ASP A 75 14.10 -8.20 -11.37
C ASP A 75 13.23 -6.98 -11.69
N VAL A 76 12.01 -6.95 -11.14
CA VAL A 76 11.10 -5.82 -11.38
C VAL A 76 11.70 -4.51 -10.89
N SER A 77 12.43 -4.55 -9.77
CA SER A 77 13.08 -3.35 -9.21
C SER A 77 14.21 -2.86 -10.12
N ARG A 78 15.01 -3.79 -10.63
CA ARG A 78 16.06 -3.46 -11.60
C ARG A 78 15.46 -2.82 -12.85
N ILE A 79 14.42 -3.44 -13.39
CA ILE A 79 13.71 -2.93 -14.59
C ILE A 79 13.19 -1.52 -14.34
N ALA A 80 12.55 -1.30 -13.19
CA ALA A 80 11.96 -0.01 -12.86
C ALA A 80 13.04 1.08 -12.75
N ARG A 81 14.14 0.78 -12.06
CA ARG A 81 15.24 1.74 -11.92
C ARG A 81 15.89 2.05 -13.26
N GLU A 82 16.15 1.05 -14.09
CA GLU A 82 16.72 1.24 -15.42
C GLU A 82 15.81 2.12 -16.29
N PHE A 83 14.51 1.81 -16.28
CA PHE A 83 13.53 2.60 -17.05
C PHE A 83 13.53 4.06 -16.57
N ALA A 84 13.55 4.27 -15.25
CA ALA A 84 13.54 5.63 -14.70
C ALA A 84 14.79 6.41 -15.11
N VAL A 85 15.96 5.76 -15.02
CA VAL A 85 17.22 6.42 -15.43
C VAL A 85 17.23 6.75 -16.92
N ASP A 86 16.76 5.81 -17.75
CA ASP A 86 16.84 5.96 -19.20
C ASP A 86 15.79 6.93 -19.77
N PHE A 87 14.59 6.99 -19.15
CA PHE A 87 13.46 7.69 -19.77
C PHE A 87 12.84 8.78 -18.90
N HIS A 88 13.27 8.93 -17.64
CA HIS A 88 12.81 10.00 -16.76
C HIS A 88 13.99 10.90 -16.36
N GLY A 89 14.76 11.36 -17.35
CA GLY A 89 15.86 12.29 -17.09
C GLY A 89 15.33 13.63 -16.60
N ALA A 90 16.05 14.25 -15.66
CA ALA A 90 15.72 15.58 -15.15
C ALA A 90 16.42 16.65 -15.99
N SER A 91 15.73 17.76 -16.24
CA SER A 91 16.31 18.89 -17.00
C SER A 91 17.36 19.63 -16.19
N SER A 92 17.35 19.49 -14.87
CA SER A 92 18.33 20.13 -13.99
C SER A 92 18.34 19.37 -12.65
N ASP A 93 19.39 19.60 -11.87
CA ASP A 93 19.55 18.93 -10.59
C ASP A 93 18.39 19.23 -9.63
N LYS A 94 17.85 20.45 -9.68
CA LYS A 94 16.73 20.82 -8.79
C LYS A 94 15.44 20.04 -9.07
N HIS A 95 15.34 19.41 -10.25
CA HIS A 95 14.18 18.59 -10.62
C HIS A 95 14.43 17.09 -10.43
N SER A 96 15.60 16.72 -9.94
CA SER A 96 16.01 15.34 -9.81
C SER A 96 15.86 14.84 -8.37
N ALA A 97 15.91 13.51 -8.24
CA ALA A 97 15.97 12.81 -6.95
C ALA A 97 16.81 11.55 -7.13
N THR A 98 17.36 11.07 -6.03
CA THR A 98 18.19 9.86 -6.00
C THR A 98 17.33 8.63 -5.84
N LEU A 99 17.64 7.58 -6.62
CA LEU A 99 17.03 6.26 -6.46
C LEU A 99 17.58 5.62 -5.19
N LEU A 100 16.69 5.31 -4.26
CA LEU A 100 17.10 4.72 -2.98
C LEU A 100 17.71 3.34 -3.18
N PHE A 101 18.70 3.01 -2.38
CA PHE A 101 19.42 1.74 -2.42
C PHE A 101 20.02 1.48 -3.82
N ASP A 102 20.41 2.58 -4.50
CA ASP A 102 20.99 2.52 -5.84
C ASP A 102 22.02 3.64 -6.01
N GLY A 103 21.58 4.89 -5.88
CA GLY A 103 22.46 6.06 -5.94
C GLY A 103 22.38 6.87 -7.23
N ARG A 104 21.83 6.29 -8.31
CA ARG A 104 21.65 7.03 -9.56
C ARG A 104 20.52 8.04 -9.42
N ARG A 105 20.50 9.04 -10.27
CA ARG A 105 19.54 10.13 -10.21
C ARG A 105 18.67 10.16 -11.47
N CYS A 106 17.42 10.59 -11.28
CA CYS A 106 16.48 10.80 -12.39
C CYS A 106 15.47 11.86 -11.96
N ALA A 107 14.50 12.19 -12.82
CA ALA A 107 13.48 13.17 -12.49
C ALA A 107 12.63 12.66 -11.29
N ARG A 108 12.16 13.60 -10.49
CA ARG A 108 11.41 13.33 -9.27
C ARG A 108 10.24 12.34 -9.48
N PRO A 109 9.38 12.54 -10.51
CA PRO A 109 8.28 11.56 -10.72
C PRO A 109 8.78 10.16 -11.02
N GLY A 110 9.85 10.04 -11.82
CA GLY A 110 10.43 8.74 -12.15
C GLY A 110 11.07 8.04 -10.97
N ALA A 111 11.75 8.81 -10.11
CA ALA A 111 12.38 8.25 -8.90
C ALA A 111 11.31 7.69 -7.97
N ALA A 112 10.21 8.41 -7.78
CA ALA A 112 9.11 7.94 -6.93
C ALA A 112 8.42 6.73 -7.55
N TRP A 113 8.21 6.74 -8.87
CA TRP A 113 7.62 5.60 -9.57
C TRP A 113 8.45 4.33 -9.38
N ALA A 114 9.76 4.45 -9.58
CA ALA A 114 10.64 3.27 -9.48
C ALA A 114 10.67 2.71 -8.07
N LEU A 115 10.79 3.57 -7.06
CA LEU A 115 10.84 3.11 -5.67
C LEU A 115 9.50 2.52 -5.22
N ALA A 116 8.39 3.14 -5.58
CA ALA A 116 7.08 2.61 -5.20
C ALA A 116 6.81 1.26 -5.88
N THR A 117 7.23 1.11 -7.14
CA THR A 117 7.14 -0.18 -7.86
C THR A 117 7.99 -1.24 -7.13
N GLN A 118 9.20 -0.86 -6.70
CA GLN A 118 10.09 -1.73 -5.95
C GLN A 118 9.43 -2.20 -4.65
N ILE A 119 8.87 -1.27 -3.88
CA ILE A 119 8.23 -1.59 -2.60
C ILE A 119 7.01 -2.50 -2.81
N ASP A 120 6.12 -2.15 -3.76
CA ASP A 120 4.94 -2.97 -4.08
C ASP A 120 5.36 -4.42 -4.32
N ASN A 121 6.48 -4.62 -5.02
CA ASN A 121 6.83 -5.93 -5.54
C ASN A 121 7.54 -6.86 -4.54
N LEU A 122 7.88 -6.39 -3.34
CA LEU A 122 8.26 -7.33 -2.28
C LEU A 122 7.03 -7.73 -1.45
N ASP A 123 5.96 -6.96 -1.56
CA ASP A 123 4.66 -7.26 -0.92
C ASP A 123 4.75 -7.40 0.60
N GLY A 124 5.65 -6.62 1.22
CA GLY A 124 5.81 -6.59 2.67
C GLY A 124 5.40 -5.27 3.31
N HIS A 125 4.79 -4.40 2.54
CA HIS A 125 4.47 -3.01 2.93
C HIS A 125 3.18 -2.87 3.71
N ASP A 126 3.06 -1.78 4.47
CA ASP A 126 1.91 -1.52 5.32
C ASP A 126 0.60 -1.39 4.52
N GLY A 127 -0.51 -1.41 5.25
CA GLY A 127 -1.81 -1.22 4.61
C GLY A 127 -2.89 -0.81 5.61
N TYR A 128 -4.05 -0.47 5.06
CA TYR A 128 -5.20 -0.01 5.83
C TYR A 128 -6.43 -0.81 5.41
N ASN A 129 -6.98 -1.57 6.35
CA ASN A 129 -8.05 -2.53 6.05
C ASN A 129 -9.25 -1.91 5.31
N PRO A 130 -9.79 -0.74 5.74
CA PRO A 130 -10.97 -0.19 5.06
C PRO A 130 -10.76 0.14 3.58
N THR A 131 -9.53 0.47 3.16
CA THR A 131 -9.25 0.74 1.74
C THR A 131 -8.92 -0.54 0.97
N LYS A 132 -8.71 -1.64 1.67
CA LYS A 132 -8.25 -2.90 1.08
C LYS A 132 -6.94 -2.70 0.31
N GLY A 133 -6.07 -1.80 0.79
CA GLY A 133 -4.86 -1.44 0.06
C GLY A 133 -3.81 -0.76 0.91
N HIS A 134 -2.88 -0.12 0.22
CA HIS A 134 -1.57 0.26 0.77
C HIS A 134 -1.29 1.75 0.58
N ILE A 135 -0.63 2.36 1.58
CA ILE A 135 -0.40 3.81 1.58
C ILE A 135 1.09 4.15 1.53
N GLY A 136 1.87 3.63 2.47
CA GLY A 136 3.27 3.99 2.61
C GLY A 136 4.11 3.72 1.37
N CYS A 137 3.74 2.70 0.60
CA CYS A 137 4.48 2.33 -0.61
C CYS A 137 4.52 3.44 -1.67
N ALA A 138 3.56 4.37 -1.66
CA ALA A 138 3.60 5.54 -2.54
C ALA A 138 4.06 6.80 -1.79
N LEU A 139 3.67 6.94 -0.53
CA LEU A 139 3.97 8.16 0.26
C LEU A 139 5.43 8.27 0.63
N VAL A 140 6.08 7.16 0.99
CA VAL A 140 7.49 7.16 1.36
C VAL A 140 8.37 7.53 0.15
N PRO A 141 8.17 6.93 -1.04
CA PRO A 141 8.90 7.41 -2.22
C PRO A 141 8.72 8.89 -2.50
N ALA A 142 7.49 9.41 -2.36
CA ALA A 142 7.22 10.83 -2.57
C ALA A 142 7.95 11.69 -1.56
N LEU A 143 7.97 11.28 -0.29
CA LEU A 143 8.68 12.01 0.76
C LEU A 143 10.16 12.20 0.38
N PHE A 144 10.84 11.12 -0.01
CA PHE A 144 12.26 11.22 -0.40
C PHE A 144 12.45 12.04 -1.66
N ALA A 145 11.54 11.91 -2.63
CA ALA A 145 11.64 12.67 -3.87
C ALA A 145 11.57 14.17 -3.65
N TYR A 146 10.83 14.63 -2.62
CA TYR A 146 10.75 16.04 -2.29
C TYR A 146 11.79 16.46 -1.26
N ALA A 147 12.04 15.64 -0.25
CA ALA A 147 12.85 16.03 0.90
C ALA A 147 14.33 16.19 0.59
N GLU A 148 14.83 15.51 -0.43
CA GLU A 148 16.26 15.53 -0.77
C GLU A 148 16.76 16.94 -1.04
N GLN A 149 15.90 17.82 -1.54
CA GLN A 149 16.26 19.20 -1.84
C GLN A 149 16.12 20.15 -0.64
N SER A 150 15.58 19.65 0.47
CA SER A 150 15.28 20.45 1.66
C SER A 150 16.27 20.11 2.79
N LEU A 151 17.46 20.69 2.71
CA LEU A 151 18.56 20.30 3.61
C LEU A 151 18.30 20.68 5.08
N ASP A 152 17.40 21.63 5.33
CA ASP A 152 17.04 22.06 6.67
C ASP A 152 15.77 21.37 7.22
N LEU A 153 15.20 20.43 6.47
CA LEU A 153 14.00 19.72 6.89
C LEU A 153 14.31 18.85 8.11
N THR A 154 13.57 19.06 9.20
CA THR A 154 13.75 18.21 10.38
C THR A 154 13.00 16.89 10.22
N GLY A 155 13.40 15.89 11.01
CA GLY A 155 12.70 14.61 11.04
C GLY A 155 11.23 14.79 11.37
N ARG A 156 10.92 15.61 12.37
CA ARG A 156 9.53 15.85 12.79
C ARG A 156 8.71 16.50 11.69
N GLN A 157 9.28 17.42 10.93
CA GLN A 157 8.59 18.04 9.80
C GLN A 157 8.31 17.01 8.70
N ALA A 158 9.27 16.14 8.44
CA ALA A 158 9.08 15.06 7.44
C ALA A 158 7.99 14.09 7.90
N LEU A 159 8.01 13.71 9.18
CA LEU A 159 6.98 12.82 9.73
C LEU A 159 5.60 13.47 9.73
N THR A 160 5.53 14.78 9.96
CA THR A 160 4.28 15.53 9.87
C THR A 160 3.71 15.46 8.44
N ALA A 161 4.55 15.72 7.45
CA ALA A 161 4.13 15.63 6.05
C ALA A 161 3.65 14.21 5.69
N LEU A 162 4.37 13.21 6.19
CA LEU A 162 4.01 11.81 5.97
C LEU A 162 2.64 11.51 6.60
N ALA A 163 2.43 11.93 7.86
CA ALA A 163 1.16 11.71 8.56
C ALA A 163 0.00 12.38 7.82
N VAL A 164 0.19 13.62 7.38
CA VAL A 164 -0.83 14.32 6.58
C VAL A 164 -1.17 13.52 5.32
N GLY A 165 -0.15 13.09 4.60
CA GLY A 165 -0.34 12.30 3.38
C GLY A 165 -1.09 11.00 3.63
N TYR A 166 -0.76 10.28 4.72
CA TYR A 166 -1.45 9.05 5.08
C TYR A 166 -2.95 9.30 5.31
N GLU A 167 -3.30 10.38 6.04
CA GLU A 167 -4.70 10.67 6.32
C GLU A 167 -5.49 10.98 5.05
N ILE A 168 -4.88 11.75 4.15
CA ILE A 168 -5.55 12.08 2.88
C ILE A 168 -5.71 10.83 2.02
N ALA A 169 -4.65 10.02 1.88
CA ALA A 169 -4.70 8.80 1.06
C ALA A 169 -5.74 7.82 1.61
N ALA A 170 -5.75 7.58 2.93
CA ALA A 170 -6.70 6.65 3.54
C ALA A 170 -8.14 7.05 3.26
N ARG A 171 -8.45 8.34 3.48
CA ARG A 171 -9.82 8.84 3.30
C ARG A 171 -10.22 8.84 1.82
N ALA A 172 -9.29 9.19 0.93
CA ALA A 172 -9.56 9.12 -0.51
C ALA A 172 -9.84 7.68 -0.96
N GLY A 173 -9.12 6.71 -0.40
CA GLY A 173 -9.35 5.29 -0.70
C GLY A 173 -10.70 4.81 -0.20
N VAL A 174 -11.08 5.18 1.03
CA VAL A 174 -12.41 4.85 1.58
C VAL A 174 -13.49 5.49 0.71
N ALA A 175 -13.30 6.76 0.35
CA ALA A 175 -14.27 7.50 -0.48
C ALA A 175 -14.43 6.87 -1.86
N LEU A 176 -13.31 6.47 -2.49
CA LEU A 176 -13.37 5.84 -3.81
C LEU A 176 -14.19 4.56 -3.75
N HIS A 177 -13.90 3.69 -2.79
CA HIS A 177 -14.57 2.40 -2.70
C HIS A 177 -16.02 2.50 -2.19
N ALA A 178 -16.38 3.64 -1.58
CA ALA A 178 -17.77 3.91 -1.22
C ALA A 178 -18.62 4.39 -2.40
N THR A 179 -17.98 4.89 -3.46
CA THR A 179 -18.67 5.55 -4.56
C THR A 179 -18.51 4.88 -5.92
N THR A 180 -17.74 3.79 -6.01
CA THR A 180 -17.58 3.04 -7.25
C THR A 180 -17.85 1.55 -7.00
N ALA A 181 -18.29 0.87 -8.06
CA ALA A 181 -18.57 -0.57 -7.97
C ALA A 181 -17.30 -1.42 -7.99
N ASP A 182 -16.27 -0.96 -8.68
CA ASP A 182 -15.04 -1.73 -8.85
C ASP A 182 -14.08 -1.53 -7.68
N TYR A 183 -13.39 -2.61 -7.31
CA TYR A 183 -12.30 -2.54 -6.34
C TYR A 183 -11.02 -2.17 -7.10
N HIS A 184 -10.50 -0.96 -6.84
CA HIS A 184 -9.33 -0.41 -7.53
C HIS A 184 -8.05 -0.64 -6.75
N THR A 185 -6.93 -0.78 -7.48
CA THR A 185 -5.61 -0.88 -6.87
C THR A 185 -5.25 0.41 -6.12
N SER A 186 -4.29 0.30 -5.21
CA SER A 186 -3.94 1.38 -4.28
C SER A 186 -3.53 2.68 -4.96
N GLY A 187 -2.87 2.59 -6.11
CA GLY A 187 -2.43 3.77 -6.85
C GLY A 187 -3.55 4.73 -7.21
N ALA A 188 -4.78 4.22 -7.35
CA ALA A 188 -5.93 5.04 -7.73
C ALA A 188 -6.22 6.14 -6.70
N TRP A 189 -5.88 5.91 -5.44
CA TRP A 189 -6.21 6.84 -4.37
C TRP A 189 -5.00 7.31 -3.58
N ASN A 190 -3.93 6.51 -3.47
CA ASN A 190 -2.75 7.02 -2.75
C ASN A 190 -2.08 8.17 -3.51
N ALA A 191 -2.37 8.31 -4.80
CA ALA A 191 -1.90 9.47 -5.60
C ALA A 191 -2.33 10.80 -4.98
N LEU A 192 -3.53 10.87 -4.39
CA LEU A 192 -4.00 12.11 -3.74
C LEU A 192 -3.18 12.42 -2.49
N GLY A 193 -2.82 11.39 -1.74
CA GLY A 193 -1.92 11.56 -0.59
C GLY A 193 -0.54 12.02 -1.00
N VAL A 194 -0.02 11.51 -2.11
CA VAL A 194 1.28 11.92 -2.66
C VAL A 194 1.26 13.40 -3.03
N ALA A 195 0.22 13.83 -3.75
CA ALA A 195 0.08 15.25 -4.14
C ALA A 195 0.01 16.14 -2.90
N THR A 196 -0.73 15.71 -1.88
CA THR A 196 -0.92 16.49 -0.66
C THR A 196 0.38 16.58 0.17
N LEU A 197 1.10 15.46 0.30
CA LEU A 197 2.39 15.44 0.98
C LEU A 197 3.36 16.44 0.34
N GLY A 198 3.42 16.45 -0.98
CA GLY A 198 4.27 17.39 -1.70
C GLY A 198 3.84 18.84 -1.50
N ALA A 199 2.54 19.10 -1.56
CA ALA A 199 1.99 20.44 -1.34
C ALA A 199 2.31 20.94 0.08
N HIS A 200 2.21 20.06 1.08
CA HIS A 200 2.56 20.40 2.47
C HIS A 200 4.04 20.80 2.57
N LEU A 201 4.93 19.96 2.05
CA LEU A 201 6.38 20.21 2.13
C LEU A 201 6.79 21.48 1.38
N ARG A 202 6.11 21.78 0.28
CA ARG A 202 6.43 22.93 -0.55
C ARG A 202 5.63 24.18 -0.18
N ARG A 203 4.84 24.09 0.93
CA ARG A 203 4.05 25.20 1.47
C ARG A 203 3.18 25.86 0.40
N GLN A 204 2.45 25.03 -0.34
CA GLN A 204 1.63 25.51 -1.43
C GLN A 204 0.32 26.13 -0.95
N THR A 205 -0.33 26.85 -1.86
CA THR A 205 -1.63 27.49 -1.57
C THR A 205 -2.78 26.47 -1.66
N PRO A 206 -3.91 26.78 -1.02
CA PRO A 206 -5.10 25.94 -1.17
C PRO A 206 -5.50 25.72 -2.63
N GLU A 207 -5.38 26.74 -3.46
CA GLU A 207 -5.74 26.62 -4.88
C GLU A 207 -4.85 25.60 -5.61
N VAL A 208 -3.54 25.66 -5.38
CA VAL A 208 -2.61 24.70 -6.00
C VAL A 208 -2.93 23.28 -5.52
N LEU A 209 -3.17 23.11 -4.23
CA LEU A 209 -3.52 21.79 -3.69
C LEU A 209 -4.80 21.26 -4.32
N ARG A 210 -5.83 22.12 -4.44
CA ARG A 210 -7.11 21.70 -5.02
C ARG A 210 -6.92 21.19 -6.45
N GLN A 211 -6.16 21.94 -7.25
CA GLN A 211 -5.89 21.52 -8.63
C GLN A 211 -5.08 20.23 -8.67
N ALA A 212 -4.06 20.12 -7.81
CA ALA A 212 -3.21 18.92 -7.77
C ALA A 212 -4.02 17.67 -7.39
N MET A 213 -4.89 17.78 -6.38
CA MET A 213 -5.73 16.64 -5.98
C MET A 213 -6.70 16.25 -7.09
N GLY A 214 -7.28 17.23 -7.79
CA GLY A 214 -8.18 16.96 -8.89
C GLY A 214 -7.48 16.25 -10.06
N ILE A 215 -6.29 16.71 -10.41
CA ILE A 215 -5.49 16.08 -11.47
C ILE A 215 -5.13 14.65 -11.04
N ALA A 216 -4.68 14.47 -9.80
CA ALA A 216 -4.26 13.17 -9.29
C ALA A 216 -5.42 12.16 -9.30
N GLU A 217 -6.61 12.61 -8.90
CA GLU A 217 -7.78 11.73 -8.92
C GLU A 217 -8.16 11.33 -10.35
N TYR A 218 -8.16 12.30 -11.25
CA TYR A 218 -8.59 12.06 -12.63
C TYR A 218 -7.61 11.16 -13.40
N HIS A 219 -6.31 11.34 -13.18
CA HIS A 219 -5.26 10.59 -13.86
C HIS A 219 -4.73 9.40 -13.07
N GLY A 220 -5.17 9.19 -11.85
CA GLY A 220 -4.75 8.05 -11.04
C GLY A 220 -5.07 6.72 -11.72
N PRO A 221 -4.26 5.68 -11.51
CA PRO A 221 -4.50 4.41 -12.19
C PRO A 221 -5.74 3.72 -11.60
N ARG A 222 -6.85 3.77 -12.33
CA ARG A 222 -8.12 3.15 -11.93
C ARG A 222 -8.15 1.68 -12.33
N SER A 223 -7.11 0.94 -11.95
CA SER A 223 -6.95 -0.49 -12.28
C SER A 223 -7.78 -1.35 -11.33
N GLN A 224 -8.35 -2.41 -11.87
CA GLN A 224 -9.16 -3.35 -11.07
C GLN A 224 -8.23 -4.34 -10.37
N MET A 225 -8.25 -4.35 -9.05
CA MET A 225 -7.36 -5.22 -8.26
C MET A 225 -7.58 -6.70 -8.59
N MET A 226 -8.82 -7.11 -8.85
CA MET A 226 -9.11 -8.52 -9.10
C MET A 226 -8.45 -9.05 -10.37
N ARG A 227 -8.04 -8.18 -11.29
CA ARG A 227 -7.26 -8.60 -12.47
C ARG A 227 -5.88 -9.09 -12.06
N GLU A 228 -5.26 -8.42 -11.08
CA GLU A 228 -3.96 -8.85 -10.54
C GLU A 228 -4.10 -10.16 -9.75
N ILE A 229 -5.16 -10.27 -8.96
CA ILE A 229 -5.45 -11.51 -8.21
C ILE A 229 -5.56 -12.70 -9.16
N ALA A 230 -6.28 -12.52 -10.29
CA ALA A 230 -6.48 -13.57 -11.26
C ALA A 230 -5.20 -13.91 -12.06
N ASN A 231 -4.31 -12.93 -12.22
CA ASN A 231 -3.11 -13.06 -13.06
C ASN A 231 -1.92 -12.38 -12.37
N PRO A 232 -1.38 -12.97 -11.31
CA PRO A 232 -0.30 -12.32 -10.55
C PRO A 232 0.92 -12.03 -11.44
N THR A 233 1.32 -10.76 -11.47
CA THR A 233 2.42 -10.27 -12.30
C THR A 233 3.21 -9.20 -11.54
N MET A 234 4.07 -8.48 -12.23
CA MET A 234 4.84 -7.37 -11.66
C MET A 234 3.99 -6.10 -11.45
N LEU A 235 2.70 -6.11 -11.83
CA LEU A 235 1.85 -4.92 -11.72
C LEU A 235 1.43 -4.59 -10.30
N HIS A 236 1.12 -5.58 -9.51
CA HIS A 236 0.77 -5.43 -8.08
C HIS A 236 -0.27 -4.32 -7.82
N ASP A 237 -0.01 -3.46 -6.80
CA ASP A 237 -0.99 -2.48 -6.32
C ASP A 237 -1.01 -1.16 -7.11
N GLY A 238 -0.16 -1.04 -8.12
CA GLY A 238 -0.15 0.17 -8.95
C GLY A 238 0.36 1.40 -8.24
N SER A 239 1.04 1.26 -7.10
CA SER A 239 1.51 2.41 -6.33
C SER A 239 2.60 3.20 -7.04
N GLY A 240 3.36 2.54 -7.92
CA GLY A 240 4.32 3.25 -8.77
C GLY A 240 3.64 4.33 -9.59
N MET A 241 2.55 3.96 -10.27
CA MET A 241 1.79 4.95 -11.05
C MET A 241 1.11 5.97 -10.14
N GLY A 242 0.64 5.55 -8.97
CA GLY A 242 0.08 6.50 -7.98
C GLY A 242 1.09 7.56 -7.58
N ALA A 243 2.32 7.15 -7.28
CA ALA A 243 3.39 8.08 -6.89
C ALA A 243 3.77 9.01 -8.06
N LEU A 244 3.92 8.44 -9.26
CA LEU A 244 4.25 9.23 -10.45
C LEU A 244 3.17 10.28 -10.73
N VAL A 245 1.92 9.86 -10.71
CA VAL A 245 0.79 10.75 -10.99
C VAL A 245 0.68 11.83 -9.91
N GLY A 246 0.80 11.44 -8.63
CA GLY A 246 0.69 12.41 -7.54
C GLY A 246 1.73 13.52 -7.61
N ILE A 247 3.01 13.14 -7.86
CA ILE A 247 4.08 14.13 -8.00
C ILE A 247 3.87 14.99 -9.25
N SER A 248 3.56 14.34 -10.38
CA SER A 248 3.34 15.05 -11.64
C SER A 248 2.18 16.04 -11.53
N SER A 249 1.11 15.65 -10.81
CA SER A 249 -0.07 16.49 -10.62
C SER A 249 0.29 17.78 -9.88
N LEU A 250 1.09 17.68 -8.83
CA LEU A 250 1.51 18.86 -8.08
C LEU A 250 2.38 19.78 -8.94
N ILE A 251 3.34 19.20 -9.65
CA ILE A 251 4.23 20.00 -10.53
C ILE A 251 3.41 20.74 -11.58
N GLN A 252 2.41 20.07 -12.17
CA GLN A 252 1.55 20.71 -13.18
C GLN A 252 0.71 21.81 -12.55
N ALA A 253 0.12 21.56 -11.38
CA ALA A 253 -0.70 22.56 -10.68
C ALA A 253 0.12 23.79 -10.31
N GLU A 254 1.38 23.61 -9.88
CA GLU A 254 2.30 24.71 -9.57
C GLU A 254 2.55 25.59 -10.78
N ARG A 255 2.39 25.05 -12.00
CA ARG A 255 2.58 25.77 -13.24
C ARG A 255 1.28 26.33 -13.82
N GLY A 256 0.17 26.18 -13.06
CA GLY A 256 -1.11 26.73 -13.46
C GLY A 256 -2.05 25.79 -14.20
N PHE A 257 -1.72 24.49 -14.25
CA PHE A 257 -2.62 23.51 -14.86
C PHE A 257 -3.86 23.37 -13.98
N ILE A 258 -5.03 23.41 -14.60
CA ILE A 258 -6.32 23.39 -13.91
C ILE A 258 -6.93 21.98 -14.01
N GLY A 259 -7.24 21.39 -12.85
CA GLY A 259 -7.90 20.11 -12.76
C GLY A 259 -9.38 20.25 -12.40
N ALA A 260 -10.13 19.16 -12.56
CA ALA A 260 -11.50 19.10 -12.05
C ALA A 260 -11.44 18.91 -10.53
N PRO A 261 -12.45 19.37 -9.77
CA PRO A 261 -12.48 19.09 -8.33
C PRO A 261 -12.43 17.57 -8.06
N ALA A 262 -11.67 17.16 -7.05
CA ALA A 262 -11.59 15.74 -6.69
C ALA A 262 -12.89 15.34 -6.01
N ILE A 263 -13.67 14.49 -6.67
CA ILE A 263 -15.01 14.13 -6.19
C ILE A 263 -14.93 13.21 -4.95
N THR A 264 -13.85 12.45 -4.79
CA THR A 264 -13.65 11.65 -3.57
C THR A 264 -13.29 12.53 -2.36
N VAL A 265 -13.03 13.80 -2.59
CA VAL A 265 -12.71 14.77 -1.52
C VAL A 265 -13.88 15.73 -1.31
N GLU A 266 -14.47 16.24 -2.40
CA GLU A 266 -15.44 17.33 -2.36
C GLU A 266 -16.88 16.91 -2.63
N GLY A 267 -17.11 15.65 -2.99
CA GLY A 267 -18.46 15.19 -3.36
C GLY A 267 -19.38 15.06 -2.15
N ALA A 268 -20.68 15.24 -2.38
CA ALA A 268 -21.68 15.16 -1.32
C ALA A 268 -21.73 13.78 -0.65
N ASP A 269 -21.46 12.74 -1.42
CA ASP A 269 -21.56 11.35 -0.94
C ASP A 269 -20.45 10.99 0.04
N VAL A 270 -19.40 11.79 0.15
CA VAL A 270 -18.21 11.45 0.94
C VAL A 270 -17.91 12.42 2.09
N THR A 271 -18.73 13.43 2.32
CA THR A 271 -18.48 14.43 3.35
C THR A 271 -18.25 13.80 4.72
N HIS A 272 -18.98 12.74 5.06
CA HIS A 272 -18.86 12.06 6.36
C HIS A 272 -17.49 11.40 6.56
N ILE A 273 -16.79 11.08 5.48
CA ILE A 273 -15.45 10.46 5.56
C ILE A 273 -14.40 11.49 5.99
N TRP A 274 -14.65 12.76 5.66
CA TRP A 274 -13.69 13.85 5.92
C TRP A 274 -14.02 14.65 7.18
N GLY A 275 -15.16 14.38 7.82
CA GLY A 275 -15.65 15.21 8.92
C GLY A 275 -14.77 15.23 10.16
N ASP A 276 -14.03 14.16 10.42
CA ASP A 276 -13.18 14.05 11.61
C ASP A 276 -11.68 14.13 11.28
N LEU A 277 -11.34 14.69 10.12
CA LEU A 277 -9.94 14.89 9.72
C LEU A 277 -9.22 15.75 10.75
N GLY A 278 -8.07 15.28 11.22
CA GLY A 278 -7.30 15.95 12.26
C GLY A 278 -7.74 15.60 13.68
N GLN A 279 -8.79 14.80 13.83
CA GLN A 279 -9.30 14.36 15.15
C GLN A 279 -9.17 12.85 15.29
N ASP A 280 -9.63 12.09 14.29
CA ASP A 280 -9.42 10.65 14.23
C ASP A 280 -8.27 10.37 13.29
N TRP A 281 -7.29 9.59 13.74
CA TRP A 281 -6.05 9.34 12.99
C TRP A 281 -6.03 7.92 12.45
N THR A 282 -6.42 7.77 11.19
CA THR A 282 -6.43 6.47 10.51
C THR A 282 -5.03 5.85 10.42
N LEU A 283 -3.99 6.69 10.41
CA LEU A 283 -2.60 6.23 10.38
C LEU A 283 -2.33 5.22 11.49
N LEU A 284 -2.90 5.41 12.68
CA LEU A 284 -2.70 4.51 13.81
C LEU A 284 -3.25 3.12 13.56
N ARG A 285 -4.14 2.95 12.57
CA ARG A 285 -4.76 1.67 12.24
C ARG A 285 -4.16 1.00 11.00
N ASN A 286 -3.09 1.57 10.46
CA ASN A 286 -2.33 0.89 9.40
C ASN A 286 -1.61 -0.31 10.01
N TYR A 287 -1.77 -1.48 9.38
CA TYR A 287 -1.08 -2.69 9.83
C TYR A 287 0.34 -2.74 9.26
N ILE A 288 1.21 -3.45 9.96
CA ILE A 288 2.54 -3.82 9.47
C ILE A 288 2.47 -5.32 9.13
N LYS A 289 2.90 -5.68 7.93
CA LYS A 289 2.87 -7.08 7.48
C LYS A 289 4.05 -7.87 8.10
N PRO A 290 3.80 -9.03 8.70
CA PRO A 290 4.91 -9.88 9.12
C PRO A 290 5.56 -10.68 7.99
N TYR A 291 4.93 -10.78 6.81
CA TYR A 291 5.41 -11.61 5.70
C TYR A 291 5.35 -10.84 4.38
N PRO A 292 6.27 -11.13 3.42
CA PRO A 292 6.23 -10.51 2.08
C PRO A 292 5.24 -11.26 1.16
N ILE A 293 3.99 -11.30 1.58
CA ILE A 293 2.90 -12.08 0.99
C ILE A 293 1.64 -11.21 1.02
N CYS A 294 0.78 -11.35 0.05
CA CYS A 294 -0.51 -10.66 -0.01
C CYS A 294 -1.24 -10.77 1.34
N ARG A 295 -1.76 -9.65 1.81
CA ARG A 295 -2.42 -9.55 3.13
C ARG A 295 -3.54 -10.57 3.31
N TRP A 296 -4.18 -10.97 2.22
CA TRP A 296 -5.32 -11.90 2.29
C TRP A 296 -4.92 -13.29 2.78
N ALA A 297 -3.65 -13.66 2.66
CA ALA A 297 -3.14 -14.95 3.15
C ALA A 297 -2.80 -14.91 4.66
N HIS A 298 -2.73 -13.72 5.27
CA HIS A 298 -2.11 -13.60 6.60
C HIS A 298 -2.95 -14.24 7.71
N GLY A 299 -4.29 -14.24 7.60
CA GLY A 299 -5.12 -14.95 8.59
C GLY A 299 -4.78 -16.43 8.64
N ALA A 300 -4.69 -17.06 7.47
CA ALA A 300 -4.33 -18.47 7.37
C ALA A 300 -2.89 -18.73 7.83
N LEU A 301 -1.96 -17.81 7.50
CA LEU A 301 -0.58 -17.91 7.99
C LEU A 301 -0.53 -17.90 9.52
N GLU A 302 -1.33 -17.05 10.16
CA GLU A 302 -1.38 -17.02 11.62
C GLU A 302 -2.03 -18.29 12.16
N GLY A 303 -2.99 -18.87 11.44
CA GLY A 303 -3.55 -20.18 11.80
C GLY A 303 -2.49 -21.27 11.80
N VAL A 304 -1.65 -21.31 10.77
CA VAL A 304 -0.53 -22.24 10.71
C VAL A 304 0.44 -22.00 11.87
N ARG A 305 0.70 -20.73 12.19
CA ARG A 305 1.59 -20.37 13.30
C ARG A 305 1.06 -20.91 14.63
N VAL A 306 -0.26 -20.84 14.85
CA VAL A 306 -0.89 -21.42 16.04
C VAL A 306 -0.64 -22.94 16.08
N LEU A 307 -0.83 -23.63 14.96
CA LEU A 307 -0.60 -25.07 14.90
C LEU A 307 0.86 -25.42 15.22
N MET A 308 1.80 -24.63 14.68
CA MET A 308 3.23 -24.85 14.90
C MET A 308 3.62 -24.59 16.35
N VAL A 309 3.16 -23.49 16.93
CA VAL A 309 3.60 -23.04 18.26
C VAL A 309 2.86 -23.77 19.39
N GLU A 310 1.54 -23.85 19.27
CA GLU A 310 0.71 -24.41 20.35
C GLU A 310 0.56 -25.93 20.29
N HIS A 311 0.62 -26.50 19.08
CA HIS A 311 0.42 -27.94 18.89
C HIS A 311 1.67 -28.64 18.38
N ALA A 312 2.76 -27.91 18.19
CA ALA A 312 4.05 -28.46 17.73
C ALA A 312 3.95 -29.23 16.41
N VAL A 313 3.02 -28.84 15.54
CA VAL A 313 2.84 -29.48 14.23
C VAL A 313 4.04 -29.16 13.34
N THR A 314 4.55 -30.18 12.64
CA THR A 314 5.62 -30.02 11.65
C THR A 314 5.09 -30.42 10.27
N GLY A 315 5.72 -29.88 9.22
CA GLY A 315 5.30 -30.15 7.84
C GLY A 315 5.20 -31.63 7.50
N PRO A 316 6.23 -32.45 7.78
CA PRO A 316 6.17 -33.89 7.43
C PRO A 316 5.04 -34.67 8.07
N GLU A 317 4.52 -34.24 9.21
CA GLU A 317 3.40 -34.93 9.88
C GLU A 317 2.06 -34.72 9.18
N ILE A 318 1.94 -33.70 8.33
CA ILE A 318 0.67 -33.30 7.74
C ILE A 318 0.27 -34.25 6.62
N GLU A 319 -0.91 -34.86 6.76
CA GLU A 319 -1.55 -35.61 5.67
C GLU A 319 -2.37 -34.65 4.80
N THR A 320 -3.16 -33.78 5.45
CA THR A 320 -3.97 -32.76 4.76
C THR A 320 -4.01 -31.50 5.63
N LEU A 321 -3.92 -30.35 5.00
CA LEU A 321 -4.12 -29.06 5.66
C LEU A 321 -5.36 -28.40 5.05
N GLU A 322 -6.40 -28.22 5.86
CA GLU A 322 -7.68 -27.65 5.43
C GLU A 322 -7.74 -26.19 5.86
N VAL A 323 -7.96 -25.29 4.91
CA VAL A 323 -8.03 -23.84 5.17
C VAL A 323 -9.44 -23.36 4.87
N ALA A 324 -10.10 -22.76 5.87
CA ALA A 324 -11.37 -22.05 5.69
C ALA A 324 -11.09 -20.56 5.81
N THR A 325 -11.48 -19.77 4.81
CA THR A 325 -11.11 -18.37 4.75
C THR A 325 -12.20 -17.55 4.05
N PHE A 326 -11.97 -16.23 3.93
CA PHE A 326 -12.94 -15.37 3.23
C PHE A 326 -12.79 -15.50 1.72
N ALA A 327 -13.83 -15.07 0.99
CA ALA A 327 -13.93 -15.31 -0.46
C ALA A 327 -12.71 -14.82 -1.24
N GLU A 328 -12.23 -13.61 -0.93
CA GLU A 328 -11.11 -13.00 -1.65
C GLU A 328 -9.81 -13.79 -1.40
N SER A 329 -9.61 -14.27 -0.19
CA SER A 329 -8.45 -15.11 0.14
C SER A 329 -8.53 -16.46 -0.59
N ALA A 330 -9.72 -17.05 -0.63
CA ALA A 330 -9.93 -18.33 -1.33
C ALA A 330 -9.69 -18.21 -2.84
N ALA A 331 -9.81 -17.00 -3.38
CA ALA A 331 -9.60 -16.74 -4.81
C ALA A 331 -8.12 -16.55 -5.20
N LEU A 332 -7.21 -16.54 -4.21
CA LEU A 332 -5.79 -16.35 -4.49
C LEU A 332 -5.23 -17.50 -5.36
N TYR A 333 -4.12 -17.23 -6.02
CA TYR A 333 -3.50 -18.15 -6.98
C TYR A 333 -3.33 -19.54 -6.37
N SER A 334 -3.88 -20.54 -7.03
CA SER A 334 -3.92 -21.90 -6.48
C SER A 334 -2.84 -22.85 -7.03
N GLY A 335 -2.17 -22.46 -8.12
CA GLY A 335 -1.11 -23.28 -8.70
C GLY A 335 0.18 -23.27 -7.88
N LEU A 336 1.10 -24.15 -8.23
CA LEU A 336 2.45 -24.10 -7.66
C LEU A 336 3.19 -22.94 -8.35
N PRO A 337 3.64 -21.94 -7.62
CA PRO A 337 4.22 -20.76 -8.25
C PRO A 337 5.51 -21.03 -9.03
N THR A 338 5.66 -20.32 -10.15
CA THR A 338 6.90 -20.31 -10.92
C THR A 338 7.53 -18.93 -10.95
N THR A 339 6.83 -17.93 -10.42
CA THR A 339 7.34 -16.56 -10.34
C THR A 339 7.15 -16.03 -8.91
N THR A 340 7.91 -14.99 -8.58
CA THR A 340 7.78 -14.32 -7.29
C THR A 340 6.36 -13.78 -7.10
N SER A 341 5.77 -13.16 -8.12
CA SER A 341 4.41 -12.64 -8.01
C SER A 341 3.40 -13.74 -7.71
N GLU A 342 3.50 -14.88 -8.39
CA GLU A 342 2.61 -16.01 -8.11
C GLU A 342 2.78 -16.48 -6.65
N ALA A 343 4.01 -16.54 -6.17
CA ALA A 343 4.28 -16.97 -4.78
C ALA A 343 3.65 -16.00 -3.77
N GLN A 344 3.75 -14.70 -4.03
CA GLN A 344 3.23 -13.67 -3.14
C GLN A 344 1.70 -13.66 -3.07
N TYR A 345 1.05 -14.12 -4.14
CA TYR A 345 -0.42 -14.19 -4.21
C TYR A 345 -0.94 -15.62 -4.05
N SER A 346 -0.12 -16.55 -3.55
CA SER A 346 -0.52 -17.94 -3.34
C SER A 346 -0.69 -18.23 -1.86
N LEU A 347 -1.93 -18.49 -1.43
CA LEU A 347 -2.20 -18.90 -0.06
C LEU A 347 -1.48 -20.21 0.27
N GLY A 348 -1.66 -21.22 -0.59
CA GLY A 348 -1.07 -22.53 -0.33
C GLY A 348 0.45 -22.53 -0.27
N PHE A 349 1.10 -21.83 -1.20
CA PHE A 349 2.56 -21.73 -1.20
C PHE A 349 3.07 -21.03 0.05
N ALA A 350 2.39 -19.96 0.48
CA ALA A 350 2.79 -19.23 1.68
C ALA A 350 2.73 -20.13 2.92
N LEU A 351 1.62 -20.88 3.08
CA LEU A 351 1.47 -21.78 4.22
C LEU A 351 2.53 -22.88 4.21
N ALA A 352 2.78 -23.47 3.03
CA ALA A 352 3.79 -24.51 2.89
C ALA A 352 5.19 -23.96 3.22
N SER A 353 5.49 -22.76 2.75
CA SER A 353 6.80 -22.12 3.00
C SER A 353 6.98 -21.87 4.51
N LEU A 354 5.96 -21.40 5.20
CA LEU A 354 6.05 -21.17 6.64
C LEU A 354 6.30 -22.49 7.38
N LEU A 355 5.59 -23.56 6.99
CA LEU A 355 5.76 -24.88 7.61
C LEU A 355 7.18 -25.44 7.42
N VAL A 356 7.76 -25.22 6.23
CA VAL A 356 9.09 -25.76 5.92
C VAL A 356 10.21 -24.93 6.57
N HIS A 357 10.09 -23.60 6.48
CA HIS A 357 11.19 -22.71 6.85
C HIS A 357 11.05 -22.07 8.23
N GLY A 358 9.87 -22.10 8.82
CA GLY A 358 9.59 -21.43 10.10
C GLY A 358 9.39 -19.93 9.98
N ARG A 359 9.68 -19.38 8.82
CA ARG A 359 9.49 -17.94 8.50
C ARG A 359 9.40 -17.79 6.99
N ILE A 360 9.05 -16.59 6.53
CA ILE A 360 9.05 -16.31 5.09
C ILE A 360 9.88 -15.04 4.86
N GLY A 361 11.02 -15.20 4.21
CA GLY A 361 11.88 -14.10 3.77
C GLY A 361 11.92 -14.03 2.25
N PRO A 362 12.57 -13.00 1.69
CA PRO A 362 12.67 -12.87 0.23
C PRO A 362 13.28 -14.11 -0.45
N GLU A 363 14.21 -14.79 0.20
CA GLU A 363 14.87 -15.97 -0.36
C GLU A 363 13.92 -17.14 -0.55
N HIS A 364 12.79 -17.16 0.16
CA HIS A 364 11.81 -18.25 0.05
C HIS A 364 10.83 -18.06 -1.09
N ILE A 365 10.72 -16.84 -1.61
CA ILE A 365 9.75 -16.51 -2.66
C ILE A 365 10.43 -16.08 -3.96
N THR A 366 11.75 -16.28 -4.07
CA THR A 366 12.51 -15.93 -5.27
C THR A 366 13.45 -17.08 -5.62
N GLY A 367 13.88 -17.14 -6.86
CA GLY A 367 14.93 -18.06 -7.32
C GLY A 367 14.70 -19.51 -6.92
N ALA A 368 15.69 -20.07 -6.21
CA ALA A 368 15.63 -21.47 -5.75
C ALA A 368 14.50 -21.72 -4.76
N GLY A 369 14.10 -20.69 -4.00
CA GLY A 369 12.99 -20.82 -3.05
C GLY A 369 11.69 -21.23 -3.70
N LEU A 370 11.49 -20.82 -4.96
CA LEU A 370 10.28 -21.18 -5.71
C LEU A 370 10.24 -22.68 -6.08
N ARG A 371 11.39 -23.33 -6.06
CA ARG A 371 11.54 -24.72 -6.49
C ARG A 371 11.84 -25.70 -5.35
N ASN A 372 11.60 -25.27 -4.11
CA ASN A 372 11.86 -26.11 -2.95
C ASN A 372 10.93 -27.34 -2.95
N ALA A 373 11.50 -28.53 -2.96
CA ALA A 373 10.75 -29.78 -3.07
C ALA A 373 9.86 -30.04 -1.85
N ASP A 374 10.30 -29.69 -0.67
CA ASP A 374 9.51 -29.90 0.56
C ASP A 374 8.30 -28.97 0.59
N VAL A 375 8.48 -27.73 0.13
CA VAL A 375 7.37 -26.78 0.01
C VAL A 375 6.34 -27.33 -0.99
N ALA A 376 6.80 -27.84 -2.13
CA ALA A 376 5.90 -28.38 -3.16
C ALA A 376 5.10 -29.57 -2.62
N LYS A 377 5.72 -30.45 -1.83
CA LYS A 377 5.04 -31.60 -1.22
C LYS A 377 3.91 -31.16 -0.31
N ILE A 378 4.17 -30.17 0.54
CA ILE A 378 3.14 -29.68 1.46
C ILE A 378 2.06 -28.94 0.71
N HIS A 379 2.45 -28.11 -0.26
CA HIS A 379 1.49 -27.36 -1.10
C HIS A 379 0.45 -28.29 -1.70
N ALA A 380 0.85 -29.46 -2.16
CA ALA A 380 -0.03 -30.44 -2.79
C ALA A 380 -1.08 -31.02 -1.82
N ARG A 381 -0.88 -30.83 -0.51
CA ARG A 381 -1.77 -31.39 0.52
C ARG A 381 -2.71 -30.34 1.11
N ILE A 382 -2.69 -29.11 0.59
CA ILE A 382 -3.48 -28.00 1.12
C ILE A 382 -4.77 -27.88 0.31
N THR A 383 -5.90 -27.81 1.02
CA THR A 383 -7.19 -27.50 0.41
C THR A 383 -7.72 -26.20 1.00
N VAL A 384 -8.31 -25.36 0.15
CA VAL A 384 -8.81 -24.03 0.53
C VAL A 384 -10.28 -23.94 0.15
N ARG A 385 -11.09 -23.43 1.06
CA ARG A 385 -12.51 -23.16 0.79
C ARG A 385 -12.94 -21.83 1.40
N GLU A 386 -13.96 -21.23 0.81
CA GLU A 386 -14.60 -20.08 1.43
C GLU A 386 -15.43 -20.53 2.64
N GLU A 387 -15.40 -19.70 3.67
CA GLU A 387 -16.22 -19.86 4.86
C GLU A 387 -17.02 -18.55 5.07
N PRO A 388 -18.36 -18.60 4.96
CA PRO A 388 -19.16 -17.37 5.01
C PRO A 388 -18.93 -16.50 6.24
N ARG A 389 -18.68 -17.08 7.42
CA ARG A 389 -18.44 -16.26 8.62
C ARG A 389 -17.16 -15.44 8.49
N HIS A 390 -16.17 -15.95 7.76
CA HIS A 390 -14.94 -15.20 7.51
C HIS A 390 -15.16 -14.11 6.45
N SER A 391 -15.93 -14.41 5.40
CA SER A 391 -16.30 -13.42 4.39
C SER A 391 -17.08 -12.25 4.97
N ALA A 392 -17.94 -12.52 5.95
CA ALA A 392 -18.74 -11.48 6.61
C ALA A 392 -17.88 -10.48 7.39
N ARG A 393 -16.67 -10.88 7.79
CA ARG A 393 -15.75 -10.01 8.55
C ARG A 393 -14.75 -9.24 7.66
N PHE A 394 -14.79 -9.46 6.34
CA PHE A 394 -13.97 -8.72 5.38
C PHE A 394 -14.73 -7.46 4.96
N PRO A 395 -14.09 -6.29 4.81
CA PRO A 395 -12.65 -6.04 4.89
C PRO A 395 -12.13 -5.57 6.26
N ALA A 396 -12.97 -5.54 7.29
CA ALA A 396 -12.55 -5.07 8.63
C ALA A 396 -11.41 -5.93 9.19
N GLY A 397 -11.47 -7.24 8.96
CA GLY A 397 -10.41 -8.16 9.35
C GLY A 397 -10.07 -9.13 8.22
N ARG A 398 -9.06 -9.95 8.46
CA ARG A 398 -8.60 -10.99 7.52
C ARG A 398 -8.58 -12.30 8.30
N TRP A 399 -9.76 -12.89 8.47
CA TRP A 399 -9.95 -14.05 9.34
C TRP A 399 -9.88 -15.36 8.55
N SER A 400 -9.33 -16.38 9.19
CA SER A 400 -9.28 -17.75 8.65
C SER A 400 -9.28 -18.73 9.81
N ASP A 401 -9.50 -20.01 9.52
CA ASP A 401 -9.16 -21.10 10.44
C ASP A 401 -8.51 -22.22 9.64
N VAL A 402 -7.56 -22.89 10.28
CA VAL A 402 -6.75 -23.92 9.65
C VAL A 402 -6.83 -25.19 10.47
N THR A 403 -7.09 -26.31 9.80
CA THR A 403 -7.12 -27.62 10.46
C THR A 403 -6.06 -28.53 9.82
N ALA A 404 -5.17 -29.06 10.65
CA ALA A 404 -4.19 -30.06 10.22
C ALA A 404 -4.73 -31.45 10.54
N ILE A 405 -4.80 -32.29 9.53
CA ILE A 405 -5.06 -33.71 9.71
C ILE A 405 -3.70 -34.39 9.58
N LEU A 406 -3.26 -35.01 10.65
CA LEU A 406 -1.92 -35.59 10.72
C LEU A 406 -1.95 -37.05 10.26
N ARG A 407 -0.78 -37.56 9.87
CA ARG A 407 -0.65 -38.95 9.40
C ARG A 407 -1.04 -39.99 10.44
N ASP A 408 -0.96 -39.63 11.74
CA ASP A 408 -1.38 -40.50 12.83
C ASP A 408 -2.88 -40.40 13.13
N GLY A 409 -3.62 -39.62 12.35
CA GLY A 409 -5.07 -39.47 12.48
C GLY A 409 -5.56 -38.33 13.37
N ARG A 410 -4.66 -37.66 14.10
CA ARG A 410 -5.05 -36.52 14.93
C ARG A 410 -5.54 -35.38 14.05
N ARG A 411 -6.52 -34.64 14.56
CA ARG A 411 -7.10 -33.50 13.87
C ARG A 411 -6.96 -32.29 14.79
N LEU A 412 -6.17 -31.31 14.37
CA LEU A 412 -5.81 -30.15 15.20
C LEU A 412 -6.25 -28.88 14.50
N SER A 413 -6.96 -28.00 15.21
CA SER A 413 -7.50 -26.76 14.65
C SER A 413 -6.84 -25.56 15.30
N SER A 414 -6.61 -24.51 14.48
CA SER A 414 -6.14 -23.22 14.98
C SER A 414 -7.25 -22.43 15.67
N GLY A 415 -8.53 -22.78 15.42
CA GLY A 415 -9.63 -21.87 15.70
C GLY A 415 -9.57 -20.67 14.75
N ASP A 416 -10.52 -19.76 14.91
CA ASP A 416 -10.57 -18.53 14.09
C ASP A 416 -9.41 -17.61 14.46
N VAL A 417 -8.62 -17.19 13.47
CA VAL A 417 -7.45 -16.32 13.68
C VAL A 417 -7.50 -15.16 12.70
N ASN A 418 -7.23 -13.97 13.21
CA ASN A 418 -7.12 -12.75 12.37
C ASN A 418 -5.66 -12.53 11.97
N ALA A 419 -5.45 -11.84 10.87
CA ALA A 419 -4.11 -11.44 10.44
C ALA A 419 -3.45 -10.56 11.51
N ARG A 420 -2.17 -10.83 11.78
CA ARG A 420 -1.36 -10.12 12.77
C ARG A 420 -0.76 -8.86 12.15
N GLY A 421 -0.47 -7.86 12.99
CA GLY A 421 0.24 -6.63 12.60
C GLY A 421 -0.62 -5.38 12.64
N GLY A 422 -1.94 -5.54 12.74
CA GLY A 422 -2.88 -4.43 12.88
C GLY A 422 -3.24 -4.15 14.33
N PRO A 423 -4.15 -3.19 14.56
CA PRO A 423 -4.47 -2.79 15.94
C PRO A 423 -5.06 -3.91 16.81
N GLU A 424 -5.77 -4.85 16.20
CA GLU A 424 -6.42 -5.94 16.96
C GLU A 424 -5.43 -7.01 17.41
N ALA A 425 -4.31 -7.12 16.70
CA ALA A 425 -3.27 -8.12 16.98
C ALA A 425 -1.92 -7.54 16.59
N PRO A 426 -1.43 -6.53 17.32
CA PRO A 426 -0.23 -5.81 16.92
C PRO A 426 1.02 -6.68 17.02
N MET A 427 2.01 -6.34 16.20
CA MET A 427 3.34 -6.94 16.31
C MET A 427 4.15 -6.21 17.38
N PRO A 428 4.81 -6.95 18.28
CA PRO A 428 5.80 -6.31 19.14
C PRO A 428 6.93 -5.69 18.33
N GLU A 429 7.55 -4.64 18.85
CA GLU A 429 8.68 -3.99 18.16
C GLU A 429 9.81 -4.96 17.82
N ALA A 430 10.07 -5.93 18.70
CA ALA A 430 11.09 -6.94 18.45
C ALA A 430 10.81 -7.75 17.17
N ASP A 431 9.53 -8.05 16.92
CA ASP A 431 9.14 -8.78 15.70
C ASP A 431 9.29 -7.90 14.45
N ILE A 432 9.03 -6.60 14.59
CA ILE A 432 9.21 -5.66 13.47
C ILE A 432 10.69 -5.51 13.16
N ARG A 433 11.54 -5.45 14.20
CA ARG A 433 12.99 -5.43 14.01
C ARG A 433 13.45 -6.72 13.32
N ALA A 434 12.94 -7.87 13.75
CA ALA A 434 13.29 -9.15 13.13
C ALA A 434 12.86 -9.18 11.65
N LYS A 435 11.73 -8.58 11.34
CA LYS A 435 11.29 -8.43 9.95
C LYS A 435 12.28 -7.59 9.15
N LEU A 436 12.72 -6.46 9.70
CA LEU A 436 13.71 -5.61 9.03
C LEU A 436 14.99 -6.40 8.73
N ASP A 437 15.49 -7.15 9.71
CA ASP A 437 16.67 -8.00 9.52
C ASP A 437 16.43 -9.03 8.42
N ALA A 438 15.28 -9.68 8.41
CA ALA A 438 14.96 -10.72 7.43
C ALA A 438 14.81 -10.15 6.01
N MET A 439 14.18 -8.99 5.88
CA MET A 439 13.94 -8.38 4.56
C MET A 439 15.22 -7.78 3.97
N ALA A 440 16.00 -7.06 4.79
CA ALA A 440 17.12 -6.27 4.29
C ALA A 440 18.50 -6.93 4.47
N GLY A 441 18.57 -8.01 5.25
CA GLY A 441 19.86 -8.59 5.65
C GLY A 441 20.71 -9.13 4.51
N HIS A 442 20.10 -9.40 3.35
CA HIS A 442 20.87 -9.89 2.20
C HIS A 442 21.42 -8.76 1.33
N VAL A 443 21.09 -7.50 1.64
CA VAL A 443 21.56 -6.36 0.84
C VAL A 443 22.25 -5.28 1.69
N LEU A 444 21.92 -5.19 2.97
CA LEU A 444 22.50 -4.18 3.87
C LEU A 444 23.34 -4.83 4.96
N SER A 445 24.41 -4.16 5.36
CA SER A 445 25.22 -4.59 6.49
C SER A 445 24.43 -4.48 7.80
N ALA A 446 24.82 -5.27 8.79
CA ALA A 446 24.21 -5.24 10.11
C ALA A 446 24.26 -3.83 10.74
N GLY A 447 25.38 -3.13 10.55
CA GLY A 447 25.52 -1.76 11.06
C GLY A 447 24.55 -0.78 10.41
N ARG A 448 24.37 -0.91 9.08
CA ARG A 448 23.44 -0.03 8.35
C ARG A 448 21.99 -0.33 8.74
N ILE A 449 21.64 -1.59 8.93
CA ILE A 449 20.30 -1.99 9.40
C ILE A 449 20.04 -1.40 10.79
N SER A 450 21.01 -1.50 11.71
CA SER A 450 20.85 -0.93 13.06
C SER A 450 20.68 0.58 13.01
N ALA A 451 21.49 1.26 12.19
CA ALA A 451 21.37 2.71 12.03
C ALA A 451 19.99 3.09 11.48
N LEU A 452 19.50 2.32 10.51
CA LEU A 452 18.18 2.56 9.95
C LEU A 452 17.08 2.37 11.01
N TRP A 453 17.18 1.30 11.80
CA TRP A 453 16.21 1.03 12.87
C TRP A 453 16.17 2.16 13.90
N ASP A 454 17.34 2.67 14.29
CA ASP A 454 17.44 3.73 15.28
C ASP A 454 16.80 5.05 14.81
N MET A 455 16.67 5.23 13.50
CA MET A 455 16.07 6.45 12.96
C MET A 455 14.62 6.62 13.40
N LYS A 456 13.90 5.56 13.74
CA LYS A 456 12.51 5.70 14.22
C LYS A 456 12.41 6.54 15.49
N GLU A 457 13.45 6.56 16.31
CA GLU A 457 13.50 7.41 17.53
C GLU A 457 14.21 8.72 17.26
N ARG A 458 15.30 8.67 16.46
CA ARG A 458 16.06 9.87 16.16
C ARG A 458 15.26 10.94 15.44
N LEU A 459 14.41 10.52 14.49
CA LEU A 459 13.59 11.49 13.72
C LEU A 459 12.59 12.26 14.59
N LEU A 460 12.27 11.72 15.76
CA LEU A 460 11.38 12.40 16.71
C LEU A 460 12.09 13.46 17.53
N GLN A 461 13.42 13.47 17.55
CA GLN A 461 14.21 14.44 18.33
C GLN A 461 14.25 15.78 17.60
N PRO A 462 14.07 16.88 18.33
CA PRO A 462 13.96 18.21 17.72
C PRO A 462 15.06 18.62 16.72
N UNK A 463 16.13 18.16 16.80
CA UNK A 463 17.21 18.63 16.05
C UNK A 463 17.57 17.74 14.93
N THR A 464 17.00 16.71 14.99
CA THR A 464 17.46 15.74 13.97
C THR A 464 16.99 16.17 12.60
N LEU A 465 17.92 16.24 11.67
CA LEU A 465 17.59 16.57 10.28
C LEU A 465 17.22 15.29 9.50
N PHE A 466 16.25 15.41 8.61
CA PHE A 466 15.82 14.29 7.77
C PHE A 466 16.96 13.79 6.88
N SER A 467 17.90 14.66 6.54
CA SER A 467 19.08 14.28 5.74
C SER A 467 19.91 13.18 6.39
N GLU A 468 19.82 13.00 7.71
CA GLU A 468 20.51 11.88 8.37
C GLU A 468 19.96 10.54 7.88
N LEU A 469 18.63 10.45 7.73
CA LEU A 469 18.01 9.25 7.17
C LEU A 469 18.32 9.13 5.66
N THR A 470 18.24 10.23 4.93
CA THR A 470 18.53 10.25 3.49
C THR A 470 19.91 9.67 3.21
N ALA A 471 20.90 10.04 4.02
CA ALA A 471 22.28 9.55 3.85
C ALA A 471 22.39 8.02 4.01
N LEU A 472 21.53 7.43 4.82
CA LEU A 472 21.53 5.97 5.01
C LEU A 472 20.94 5.21 3.81
N VAL A 473 20.04 5.83 3.06
CA VAL A 473 19.24 5.10 2.08
C VAL A 473 19.55 5.46 0.62
N THR A 474 20.34 6.54 0.36
CA THR A 474 20.60 6.99 -1.03
C THR A 474 21.85 6.37 -1.66
N ARG A 475 22.49 5.44 -1.00
CA ARG A 475 23.65 4.74 -1.58
C ARG A 475 23.30 3.28 -1.86
N ALA A 476 24.10 2.66 -2.73
CA ALA A 476 23.88 1.30 -3.18
C ALA A 476 23.90 0.30 -2.01
N PRO A 477 23.36 -0.91 -2.20
CA PRO A 477 23.48 -1.97 -1.20
C PRO A 477 24.94 -2.27 -0.83
N ASP A 478 25.12 -2.80 0.37
CA ASP A 478 26.46 -3.16 0.88
C ASP A 478 26.92 -4.53 0.39
N GLN A 479 25.97 -5.39 -0.06
CA GLN A 479 26.26 -6.77 -0.49
C GLN A 479 25.69 -7.05 -1.88
#